data_f432a106726f2843d04652d2f1122a07
#
_entry.id   f432a106726f2843d04652d2f1122a07
#
_cell.length_a   1.000
_cell.length_b   1.000
_cell.length_c   1.000
_cell.angle_alpha   90.00
_cell.angle_beta   90.00
_cell.angle_gamma   90.00
#
_symmetry.space_group_name_H-M   'P 1'
#
loop_
_entity.id
_entity.type
_entity.pdbx_description
1 polymer ?
#
loop_
_entity_poly.entity_id
_entity_poly.type
_entity_poly.pdbx_seq_one_letter_code
_entity_poly.pdbx_strand_id
1 'polypeptide(L)'
;YIYGLTATPKRKHNDEKLIYIYIGDIIAQMETSDIIPATDSPRQPPEVLIRTTNLNISFKFTTDNFQLLAKVVCFDTARNQLIIEDILNKVSQGKKLLVLSERKEHLEILAMYLKGKCEIIVISGDDLASSRRLKLKQIESGHYRVTLSTGQFFGEGIDIRGISCLILAFPFSFEGKLVQYMGRLRDVGDQKTIVDYRDSQIQFLDKQFKQRERYYKKIKAQIKFF
;
A
#
# COMPACT_ATOMS: atom_id res chain seq x y z
N TYR A 1 -11.95 -27.30 18.78
CA TYR A 1 -12.14 -25.85 18.93
C TYR A 1 -11.54 -25.15 17.72
N ILE A 2 -12.24 -24.12 17.18
CA ILE A 2 -11.76 -23.30 16.05
C ILE A 2 -11.51 -21.89 16.60
N TYR A 3 -10.33 -21.34 16.31
CA TYR A 3 -9.99 -19.97 16.66
C TYR A 3 -9.64 -19.19 15.39
N GLY A 4 -10.15 -17.98 15.27
CA GLY A 4 -9.85 -17.05 14.18
C GLY A 4 -9.01 -15.89 14.68
N LEU A 5 -7.90 -15.57 13.99
CA LEU A 5 -7.07 -14.39 14.23
C LEU A 5 -7.16 -13.46 13.03
N THR A 6 -7.48 -12.21 13.27
CA THR A 6 -7.53 -11.19 12.21
C THR A 6 -7.17 -9.80 12.75
N ALA A 7 -6.43 -9.03 11.96
CA ALA A 7 -6.17 -7.62 12.26
C ALA A 7 -7.37 -6.71 11.91
N THR A 8 -8.29 -7.20 11.09
CA THR A 8 -9.44 -6.44 10.59
C THR A 8 -10.66 -7.35 10.49
N PRO A 9 -11.47 -7.48 11.56
CA PRO A 9 -12.67 -8.33 11.54
C PRO A 9 -13.73 -7.82 10.56
N LYS A 10 -13.80 -6.51 10.31
CA LYS A 10 -14.74 -5.91 9.35
C LYS A 10 -14.34 -6.23 7.91
N ARG A 11 -15.30 -6.67 7.10
CA ARG A 11 -15.15 -7.02 5.70
C ARG A 11 -15.86 -6.03 4.77
N LYS A 12 -15.38 -5.94 3.51
CA LYS A 12 -15.88 -4.97 2.52
C LYS A 12 -17.38 -5.13 2.20
N HIS A 13 -17.91 -6.35 2.30
CA HIS A 13 -19.29 -6.68 1.95
C HIS A 13 -20.17 -7.07 3.14
N ASN A 14 -19.78 -6.70 4.36
CA ASN A 14 -20.44 -7.11 5.62
C ASN A 14 -20.51 -8.64 5.81
N ASP A 15 -19.58 -9.39 5.21
CA ASP A 15 -19.49 -10.84 5.32
C ASP A 15 -18.93 -11.30 6.68
N GLU A 16 -18.58 -10.34 7.56
CA GLU A 16 -18.13 -10.65 8.92
C GLU A 16 -19.16 -11.43 9.73
N LYS A 17 -20.45 -11.34 9.40
CA LYS A 17 -21.49 -12.14 10.02
C LYS A 17 -21.25 -13.64 9.89
N LEU A 18 -20.69 -14.08 8.78
CA LEU A 18 -20.32 -15.49 8.58
C LEU A 18 -19.21 -15.93 9.53
N ILE A 19 -18.25 -15.03 9.83
CA ILE A 19 -17.17 -15.32 10.79
C ILE A 19 -17.78 -15.57 12.18
N TYR A 20 -18.71 -14.72 12.62
CA TYR A 20 -19.39 -14.87 13.90
C TYR A 20 -20.25 -16.13 13.99
N ILE A 21 -20.88 -16.53 12.87
CA ILE A 21 -21.69 -17.75 12.80
C ILE A 21 -20.83 -19.03 12.90
N TYR A 22 -19.68 -19.05 12.22
CA TYR A 22 -18.83 -20.26 12.12
C TYR A 22 -17.75 -20.35 13.19
N ILE A 23 -17.26 -19.23 13.70
CA ILE A 23 -16.14 -19.17 14.65
C ILE A 23 -16.60 -18.71 16.02
N GLY A 24 -17.62 -17.83 16.09
CA GLY A 24 -18.13 -17.23 17.31
C GLY A 24 -17.74 -15.76 17.47
N ASP A 25 -18.12 -15.19 18.62
CA ASP A 25 -17.88 -13.81 18.94
C ASP A 25 -16.41 -13.48 19.21
N ILE A 26 -16.07 -12.19 19.17
CA ILE A 26 -14.72 -11.72 19.50
C ILE A 26 -14.48 -11.97 20.99
N ILE A 27 -13.53 -12.87 21.32
CA ILE A 27 -13.18 -13.22 22.69
C ILE A 27 -12.14 -12.26 23.27
N ALA A 28 -11.23 -11.74 22.41
CA ALA A 28 -10.20 -10.79 22.79
C ALA A 28 -9.89 -9.85 21.63
N GLN A 29 -9.71 -8.58 21.95
CA GLN A 29 -9.25 -7.56 21.01
C GLN A 29 -8.04 -6.88 21.63
N MET A 30 -6.92 -6.92 20.89
CA MET A 30 -5.70 -6.21 21.28
C MET A 30 -5.63 -4.90 20.49
N GLU A 31 -5.39 -3.80 21.15
CA GLU A 31 -5.07 -2.55 20.49
C GLU A 31 -3.59 -2.54 20.05
N THR A 32 -3.27 -1.68 19.07
CA THR A 32 -1.88 -1.58 18.58
C THR A 32 -0.92 -1.17 19.71
N SER A 33 -1.40 -0.45 20.72
CA SER A 33 -0.70 -0.09 21.95
C SER A 33 -0.31 -1.31 22.78
N ASP A 34 -1.11 -2.39 22.76
CA ASP A 34 -0.95 -3.56 23.63
C ASP A 34 0.06 -4.57 23.07
N ILE A 35 0.30 -4.51 21.75
CA ILE A 35 1.15 -5.48 21.01
C ILE A 35 2.63 -5.08 21.06
N ILE A 36 2.93 -3.88 21.52
CA ILE A 36 4.27 -3.28 21.39
C ILE A 36 5.03 -3.43 22.71
N PRO A 37 6.14 -4.18 22.73
CA PRO A 37 7.09 -4.03 23.83
C PRO A 37 7.40 -2.55 23.99
N ALA A 38 7.36 -2.05 25.21
CA ALA A 38 7.79 -0.70 25.55
C ALA A 38 9.26 -0.53 25.12
N THR A 39 9.47 -0.18 23.86
CA THR A 39 10.77 0.36 23.44
C THR A 39 10.81 1.79 23.91
N ASP A 40 11.87 2.17 24.59
CA ASP A 40 12.09 3.46 25.26
C ASP A 40 11.98 4.72 24.35
N SER A 41 11.62 4.55 23.12
CA SER A 41 11.47 5.68 22.17
C SER A 41 10.01 5.88 21.77
N PRO A 42 9.42 7.06 22.01
CA PRO A 42 8.08 7.39 21.54
C PRO A 42 8.04 7.26 20.03
N ARG A 43 7.18 6.39 19.50
CA ARG A 43 7.03 6.22 18.05
C ARG A 43 6.53 7.52 17.43
N GLN A 44 7.32 8.07 16.55
CA GLN A 44 6.87 9.22 15.77
C GLN A 44 5.69 8.81 14.87
N PRO A 45 4.63 9.65 14.79
CA PRO A 45 3.55 9.40 13.86
C PRO A 45 4.09 9.36 12.42
N PRO A 46 3.52 8.51 11.54
CA PRO A 46 3.96 8.43 10.17
C PRO A 46 3.76 9.76 9.45
N GLU A 47 4.71 10.12 8.58
CA GLU A 47 4.56 11.21 7.64
C GLU A 47 3.78 10.73 6.42
N VAL A 48 2.74 11.45 6.03
CA VAL A 48 1.93 11.15 4.84
C VAL A 48 2.04 12.28 3.86
N LEU A 49 2.65 12.02 2.72
CA LEU A 49 2.82 12.97 1.63
C LEU A 49 1.71 12.74 0.60
N ILE A 50 0.84 13.71 0.42
CA ILE A 50 -0.26 13.67 -0.54
C ILE A 50 0.15 14.42 -1.80
N ARG A 51 0.17 13.71 -2.91
CA ARG A 51 0.45 14.26 -4.24
C ARG A 51 -0.85 14.40 -5.01
N THR A 52 -1.24 15.62 -5.36
CA THR A 52 -2.40 15.82 -6.23
C THR A 52 -2.01 15.58 -7.67
N THR A 53 -2.78 14.75 -8.38
CA THR A 53 -2.55 14.46 -9.79
C THR A 53 -3.48 15.29 -10.68
N ASN A 54 -3.10 15.44 -11.95
CA ASN A 54 -3.92 16.06 -12.98
C ASN A 54 -4.70 15.03 -13.80
N LEU A 55 -4.81 13.78 -13.29
CA LEU A 55 -5.55 12.72 -13.97
C LEU A 55 -6.99 13.13 -14.20
N ASN A 56 -7.40 13.09 -15.47
CA ASN A 56 -8.76 13.39 -15.90
C ASN A 56 -9.25 12.34 -16.88
N ILE A 57 -10.57 12.23 -17.04
CA ILE A 57 -11.23 11.33 -17.99
C ILE A 57 -12.23 12.12 -18.84
N SER A 58 -12.29 11.81 -20.13
CA SER A 58 -13.23 12.43 -21.08
C SER A 58 -14.61 11.75 -21.12
N PHE A 59 -14.81 10.69 -20.32
CA PHE A 59 -16.07 9.96 -20.25
C PHE A 59 -16.71 10.04 -18.87
N LYS A 60 -18.03 9.87 -18.79
CA LYS A 60 -18.75 9.78 -17.52
C LYS A 60 -18.45 8.44 -16.85
N PHE A 61 -17.91 8.49 -15.62
CA PHE A 61 -17.67 7.29 -14.84
C PHE A 61 -18.99 6.66 -14.35
N THR A 62 -19.11 5.35 -14.58
CA THR A 62 -20.14 4.47 -13.99
C THR A 62 -19.45 3.22 -13.43
N THR A 63 -20.12 2.47 -12.56
CA THR A 63 -19.59 1.20 -12.02
C THR A 63 -19.25 0.20 -13.12
N ASP A 64 -20.00 0.19 -14.21
CA ASP A 64 -19.84 -0.76 -15.32
C ASP A 64 -18.55 -0.50 -16.10
N ASN A 65 -18.05 0.73 -16.12
CA ASN A 65 -16.81 1.08 -16.80
C ASN A 65 -15.58 1.19 -15.84
N PHE A 66 -15.67 0.59 -14.66
CA PHE A 66 -14.57 0.58 -13.69
C PHE A 66 -13.26 0.02 -14.28
N GLN A 67 -13.34 -1.02 -15.11
CA GLN A 67 -12.14 -1.58 -15.75
C GLN A 67 -11.47 -0.61 -16.71
N LEU A 68 -12.26 0.21 -17.41
CA LEU A 68 -11.73 1.27 -18.25
C LEU A 68 -11.03 2.35 -17.42
N LEU A 69 -11.66 2.81 -16.32
CA LEU A 69 -11.03 3.75 -15.40
C LEU A 69 -9.72 3.18 -14.82
N ALA A 70 -9.73 1.91 -14.42
CA ALA A 70 -8.53 1.26 -13.91
C ALA A 70 -7.39 1.23 -14.93
N LYS A 71 -7.69 0.98 -16.22
CA LYS A 71 -6.71 1.08 -17.31
C LYS A 71 -6.18 2.51 -17.45
N VAL A 72 -7.06 3.52 -17.44
CA VAL A 72 -6.62 4.93 -17.50
C VAL A 72 -5.65 5.24 -16.36
N VAL A 73 -5.98 4.86 -15.14
CA VAL A 73 -5.08 5.05 -13.98
C VAL A 73 -3.73 4.37 -14.17
N CYS A 74 -3.71 3.15 -14.71
CA CYS A 74 -2.47 2.41 -14.95
C CYS A 74 -1.59 3.01 -16.05
N PHE A 75 -2.20 3.54 -17.10
CA PHE A 75 -1.50 3.94 -18.32
C PHE A 75 -1.29 5.44 -18.45
N ASP A 76 -1.86 6.26 -17.56
CA ASP A 76 -1.66 7.71 -17.60
C ASP A 76 -0.18 8.06 -17.37
N THR A 77 0.43 8.64 -18.41
CA THR A 77 1.86 8.92 -18.44
C THR A 77 2.25 9.97 -17.40
N ALA A 78 1.48 11.04 -17.26
CA ALA A 78 1.80 12.14 -16.34
C ALA A 78 1.73 11.67 -14.89
N ARG A 79 0.70 10.87 -14.55
CA ARG A 79 0.56 10.26 -13.22
C ARG A 79 1.71 9.29 -12.93
N ASN A 80 2.07 8.46 -13.88
CA ASN A 80 3.18 7.52 -13.73
C ASN A 80 4.53 8.23 -13.58
N GLN A 81 4.78 9.29 -14.33
CA GLN A 81 5.99 10.12 -14.17
C GLN A 81 6.07 10.70 -12.76
N LEU A 82 4.97 11.26 -12.23
CA LEU A 82 4.93 11.76 -10.86
C LEU A 82 5.26 10.66 -9.83
N ILE A 83 4.73 9.45 -10.01
CA ILE A 83 5.04 8.30 -9.14
C ILE A 83 6.53 7.95 -9.22
N ILE A 84 7.10 7.92 -10.43
CA ILE A 84 8.52 7.61 -10.63
C ILE A 84 9.43 8.66 -10.02
N GLU A 85 9.10 9.95 -10.16
CA GLU A 85 9.84 11.04 -9.52
C GLU A 85 9.87 10.88 -8.00
N ASP A 86 8.71 10.60 -7.39
CA ASP A 86 8.61 10.35 -5.95
C ASP A 86 9.42 9.13 -5.51
N ILE A 87 9.38 8.03 -6.27
CA ILE A 87 10.19 6.83 -6.02
C ILE A 87 11.68 7.20 -6.04
N LEU A 88 12.17 7.81 -7.10
CA LEU A 88 13.58 8.14 -7.27
C LEU A 88 14.06 9.14 -6.20
N ASN A 89 13.24 10.12 -5.85
CA ASN A 89 13.52 11.06 -4.77
C ASN A 89 13.67 10.33 -3.42
N LYS A 90 12.77 9.39 -3.09
CA LYS A 90 12.89 8.62 -1.85
C LYS A 90 14.08 7.66 -1.86
N VAL A 91 14.41 7.07 -3.00
CA VAL A 91 15.63 6.25 -3.19
C VAL A 91 16.89 7.08 -2.96
N SER A 92 16.96 8.32 -3.49
CA SER A 92 18.11 9.20 -3.29
C SER A 92 18.29 9.62 -1.82
N GLN A 93 17.22 9.64 -1.02
CA GLN A 93 17.24 9.84 0.43
C GLN A 93 17.66 8.58 1.21
N GLY A 94 18.06 7.50 0.54
CA GLY A 94 18.48 6.24 1.17
C GLY A 94 17.32 5.36 1.64
N LYS A 95 16.07 5.71 1.39
CA LYS A 95 14.90 4.93 1.81
C LYS A 95 14.80 3.62 1.02
N LYS A 96 14.33 2.56 1.70
CA LYS A 96 13.87 1.32 1.06
C LYS A 96 12.35 1.40 0.87
N LEU A 97 11.88 1.17 -0.35
CA LEU A 97 10.51 1.43 -0.74
C LEU A 97 9.72 0.16 -1.01
N LEU A 98 8.47 0.19 -0.59
CA LEU A 98 7.43 -0.71 -1.06
C LEU A 98 6.43 0.10 -1.90
N VAL A 99 6.29 -0.25 -3.16
CA VAL A 99 5.32 0.35 -4.08
C VAL A 99 4.19 -0.65 -4.31
N LEU A 100 2.97 -0.25 -3.97
CA LEU A 100 1.79 -1.10 -4.08
C LEU A 100 0.85 -0.62 -5.18
N SER A 101 0.43 -1.55 -6.01
CA SER A 101 -0.66 -1.36 -6.97
C SER A 101 -1.65 -2.52 -6.86
N GLU A 102 -2.91 -2.26 -7.19
CA GLU A 102 -3.94 -3.31 -7.31
C GLU A 102 -3.94 -3.97 -8.70
N ARG A 103 -3.04 -3.52 -9.59
CA ARG A 103 -2.96 -3.95 -10.99
C ARG A 103 -1.55 -4.34 -11.37
N LYS A 104 -1.41 -5.54 -11.93
CA LYS A 104 -0.13 -6.08 -12.35
C LYS A 104 0.46 -5.28 -13.51
N GLU A 105 -0.38 -4.93 -14.48
CA GLU A 105 0.01 -4.10 -15.63
C GLU A 105 0.63 -2.77 -15.17
N HIS A 106 0.09 -2.18 -14.10
CA HIS A 106 0.65 -0.95 -13.54
C HIS A 106 2.05 -1.16 -12.95
N LEU A 107 2.26 -2.28 -12.25
CA LEU A 107 3.60 -2.61 -11.73
C LEU A 107 4.61 -2.83 -12.86
N GLU A 108 4.20 -3.48 -13.96
CA GLU A 108 5.04 -3.70 -15.15
C GLU A 108 5.45 -2.37 -15.80
N ILE A 109 4.50 -1.43 -15.92
CA ILE A 109 4.77 -0.07 -16.44
C ILE A 109 5.75 0.67 -15.53
N LEU A 110 5.52 0.70 -14.22
CA LEU A 110 6.40 1.35 -13.28
C LEU A 110 7.80 0.72 -13.30
N ALA A 111 7.88 -0.61 -13.37
CA ALA A 111 9.15 -1.32 -13.48
C ALA A 111 9.91 -0.96 -14.76
N MET A 112 9.21 -0.82 -15.88
CA MET A 112 9.80 -0.38 -17.15
C MET A 112 10.41 1.02 -17.03
N TYR A 113 9.70 1.96 -16.41
CA TYR A 113 10.21 3.33 -16.19
C TYR A 113 11.39 3.40 -15.21
N LEU A 114 11.46 2.47 -14.25
CA LEU A 114 12.53 2.41 -13.24
C LEU A 114 13.75 1.62 -13.72
N LYS A 115 13.64 0.86 -14.81
CA LYS A 115 14.73 0.02 -15.35
C LYS A 115 15.99 0.86 -15.58
N GLY A 116 17.11 0.41 -15.01
CA GLY A 116 18.40 1.10 -15.13
C GLY A 116 18.56 2.34 -14.26
N LYS A 117 17.53 2.76 -13.49
CA LYS A 117 17.60 3.93 -12.60
C LYS A 117 17.84 3.56 -11.14
N CYS A 118 17.35 2.40 -10.71
CA CYS A 118 17.60 1.86 -9.36
C CYS A 118 17.35 0.35 -9.35
N GLU A 119 17.77 -0.31 -8.25
CA GLU A 119 17.57 -1.73 -8.04
C GLU A 119 16.12 -2.00 -7.64
N ILE A 120 15.40 -2.72 -8.51
CA ILE A 120 14.00 -3.05 -8.33
C ILE A 120 13.77 -4.56 -8.25
N ILE A 121 12.79 -4.96 -7.44
CA ILE A 121 12.22 -6.31 -7.42
C ILE A 121 10.72 -6.19 -7.67
N VAL A 122 10.22 -6.86 -8.70
CA VAL A 122 8.77 -7.01 -8.94
C VAL A 122 8.35 -8.38 -8.46
N ILE A 123 7.40 -8.43 -7.51
CA ILE A 123 6.91 -9.68 -6.94
C ILE A 123 5.38 -9.67 -6.87
N SER A 124 4.74 -10.76 -7.28
CA SER A 124 3.28 -10.91 -7.29
C SER A 124 2.85 -12.35 -7.00
N GLY A 125 1.55 -12.54 -6.76
CA GLY A 125 0.96 -13.86 -6.57
C GLY A 125 1.09 -14.80 -7.76
N ASP A 126 1.24 -14.25 -8.97
CA ASP A 126 1.35 -15.03 -10.22
C ASP A 126 2.78 -15.54 -10.48
N ASP A 127 3.76 -15.11 -9.67
CA ASP A 127 5.13 -15.61 -9.82
C ASP A 127 5.17 -17.12 -9.56
N LEU A 128 5.90 -17.84 -10.41
CA LEU A 128 6.19 -19.26 -10.17
C LEU A 128 6.86 -19.42 -8.79
N ALA A 129 6.56 -20.50 -8.09
CA ALA A 129 7.06 -20.74 -6.72
C ALA A 129 8.60 -20.63 -6.61
N SER A 130 9.34 -21.14 -7.61
CA SER A 130 10.80 -21.03 -7.70
C SER A 130 11.27 -19.59 -7.84
N SER A 131 10.68 -18.82 -8.77
CA SER A 131 10.98 -17.40 -8.98
C SER A 131 10.65 -16.57 -7.75
N ARG A 132 9.49 -16.80 -7.15
CA ARG A 132 9.06 -16.15 -5.92
C ARG A 132 10.05 -16.36 -4.78
N ARG A 133 10.51 -17.60 -4.58
CA ARG A 133 11.52 -17.95 -3.56
C ARG A 133 12.83 -17.19 -3.76
N LEU A 134 13.30 -17.07 -5.01
CA LEU A 134 14.51 -16.32 -5.33
C LEU A 134 14.35 -14.82 -5.03
N LYS A 135 13.22 -14.22 -5.45
CA LYS A 135 12.90 -12.82 -5.18
C LYS A 135 12.81 -12.54 -3.69
N LEU A 136 12.17 -13.42 -2.90
CA LEU A 136 12.10 -13.29 -1.44
C LEU A 136 13.49 -13.36 -0.79
N LYS A 137 14.35 -14.30 -1.21
CA LYS A 137 15.73 -14.35 -0.72
C LYS A 137 16.51 -13.07 -1.05
N GLN A 138 16.31 -12.50 -2.24
CA GLN A 138 16.94 -11.24 -2.64
C GLN A 138 16.44 -10.09 -1.75
N ILE A 139 15.14 -10.06 -1.42
CA ILE A 139 14.56 -9.08 -0.50
C ILE A 139 15.16 -9.25 0.92
N GLU A 140 15.23 -10.49 1.42
CA GLU A 140 15.79 -10.82 2.74
C GLU A 140 17.28 -10.44 2.84
N SER A 141 18.05 -10.60 1.76
CA SER A 141 19.46 -10.20 1.71
C SER A 141 19.65 -8.68 1.72
N GLY A 142 18.58 -7.91 1.55
CA GLY A 142 18.60 -6.45 1.55
C GLY A 142 19.18 -5.78 0.30
N HIS A 143 19.53 -6.56 -0.73
CA HIS A 143 20.06 -6.06 -2.01
C HIS A 143 18.93 -5.58 -2.92
N TYR A 144 18.24 -4.53 -2.52
CA TYR A 144 17.21 -3.85 -3.32
C TYR A 144 16.98 -2.43 -2.79
N ARG A 145 16.40 -1.58 -3.60
CA ARG A 145 15.94 -0.25 -3.22
C ARG A 145 14.43 -0.14 -3.28
N VAL A 146 13.81 -0.77 -4.28
CA VAL A 146 12.38 -0.69 -4.52
C VAL A 146 11.79 -2.09 -4.71
N THR A 147 10.79 -2.43 -3.93
CA THR A 147 9.94 -3.61 -4.17
C THR A 147 8.60 -3.13 -4.74
N LEU A 148 8.25 -3.61 -5.93
CA LEU A 148 6.92 -3.39 -6.51
C LEU A 148 6.09 -4.66 -6.31
N SER A 149 4.88 -4.53 -5.75
CA SER A 149 4.02 -5.67 -5.46
C SER A 149 2.54 -5.36 -5.61
N THR A 150 1.74 -6.41 -5.83
CA THR A 150 0.29 -6.26 -5.72
C THR A 150 -0.13 -6.23 -4.25
N GLY A 151 -1.14 -5.42 -3.95
CA GLY A 151 -1.63 -5.30 -2.58
C GLY A 151 -2.17 -6.61 -2.03
N GLN A 152 -2.80 -7.45 -2.87
CA GLN A 152 -3.28 -8.76 -2.48
C GLN A 152 -2.12 -9.67 -2.02
N PHE A 153 -1.09 -9.82 -2.83
CA PHE A 153 0.06 -10.64 -2.51
C PHE A 153 0.75 -10.21 -1.21
N PHE A 154 0.86 -8.90 -1.00
CA PHE A 154 1.46 -8.35 0.21
C PHE A 154 0.59 -8.55 1.45
N GLY A 155 -0.74 -8.62 1.30
CA GLY A 155 -1.70 -8.92 2.36
C GLY A 155 -1.58 -10.35 2.91
N GLU A 156 -1.05 -11.29 2.11
CA GLU A 156 -0.97 -12.73 2.44
C GLU A 156 0.19 -13.12 3.39
N GLY A 157 0.77 -12.19 4.12
CA GLY A 157 1.68 -12.52 5.23
C GLY A 157 3.18 -12.41 4.95
N ILE A 158 3.58 -11.83 3.81
CA ILE A 158 5.00 -11.62 3.53
C ILE A 158 5.53 -10.51 4.43
N ASP A 159 6.57 -10.82 5.20
CA ASP A 159 7.28 -9.86 6.03
C ASP A 159 8.55 -9.38 5.30
N ILE A 160 8.58 -8.10 4.96
CA ILE A 160 9.78 -7.46 4.39
C ILE A 160 10.31 -6.47 5.42
N ARG A 161 11.49 -6.76 5.93
CA ARG A 161 12.14 -5.90 6.92
C ARG A 161 12.82 -4.70 6.26
N GLY A 162 12.90 -3.60 7.01
CA GLY A 162 13.64 -2.42 6.60
C GLY A 162 12.93 -1.52 5.60
N ILE A 163 11.65 -1.74 5.29
CA ILE A 163 10.87 -0.80 4.47
C ILE A 163 10.60 0.46 5.30
N SER A 164 11.11 1.59 4.83
CA SER A 164 10.92 2.91 5.45
C SER A 164 9.95 3.82 4.72
N CYS A 165 9.59 3.49 3.49
CA CYS A 165 8.66 4.26 2.68
C CYS A 165 7.67 3.36 1.94
N LEU A 166 6.38 3.69 2.04
CA LEU A 166 5.27 3.04 1.35
C LEU A 166 4.71 3.99 0.29
N ILE A 167 4.62 3.52 -0.95
CA ILE A 167 4.00 4.27 -2.05
C ILE A 167 2.73 3.56 -2.49
N LEU A 168 1.60 4.23 -2.39
CA LEU A 168 0.28 3.74 -2.77
C LEU A 168 -0.04 4.13 -4.21
N ALA A 169 0.56 3.44 -5.18
CA ALA A 169 0.50 3.82 -6.58
C ALA A 169 -0.89 3.69 -7.22
N PHE A 170 -1.76 2.81 -6.72
CA PHE A 170 -3.11 2.62 -7.26
C PHE A 170 -4.17 3.00 -6.21
N PRO A 171 -5.25 3.72 -6.60
CA PRO A 171 -6.30 4.15 -5.68
C PRO A 171 -7.14 2.97 -5.16
N PHE A 172 -7.47 3.02 -3.89
CA PHE A 172 -8.36 2.08 -3.20
C PHE A 172 -9.08 2.75 -2.04
N SER A 173 -10.15 2.14 -1.53
CA SER A 173 -10.99 2.74 -0.48
C SER A 173 -11.00 1.98 0.85
N PHE A 174 -10.56 0.72 0.87
CA PHE A 174 -10.75 -0.14 2.04
C PHE A 174 -9.72 0.13 3.14
N GLU A 175 -10.19 0.62 4.31
CA GLU A 175 -9.36 0.95 5.48
C GLU A 175 -8.51 -0.25 5.94
N GLY A 176 -9.08 -1.46 5.95
CA GLY A 176 -8.37 -2.68 6.34
C GLY A 176 -7.12 -2.96 5.50
N LYS A 177 -7.15 -2.66 4.20
CA LYS A 177 -5.95 -2.74 3.35
C LYS A 177 -4.88 -1.76 3.80
N LEU A 178 -5.27 -0.52 4.08
CA LEU A 178 -4.34 0.51 4.52
C LEU A 178 -3.66 0.12 5.84
N VAL A 179 -4.42 -0.41 6.81
CA VAL A 179 -3.88 -0.94 8.07
C VAL A 179 -2.87 -2.05 7.81
N GLN A 180 -3.19 -3.01 6.93
CA GLN A 180 -2.27 -4.09 6.57
C GLN A 180 -0.99 -3.56 5.92
N TYR A 181 -1.10 -2.62 4.99
CA TYR A 181 0.06 -2.04 4.30
C TYR A 181 0.95 -1.24 5.24
N MET A 182 0.36 -0.43 6.10
CA MET A 182 1.10 0.33 7.11
C MET A 182 1.78 -0.57 8.15
N GLY A 183 1.17 -1.69 8.49
CA GLY A 183 1.77 -2.70 9.37
C GLY A 183 3.06 -3.32 8.82
N ARG A 184 3.36 -3.13 7.52
CA ARG A 184 4.62 -3.58 6.89
C ARG A 184 5.77 -2.59 7.06
N LEU A 185 5.49 -1.37 7.47
CA LEU A 185 6.52 -0.41 7.84
C LEU A 185 7.02 -0.73 9.26
N ARG A 186 7.86 -1.76 9.37
CA ARG A 186 8.40 -2.23 10.65
C ARG A 186 9.89 -1.93 10.75
N ASP A 187 10.37 -1.86 12.00
CA ASP A 187 11.79 -1.87 12.37
C ASP A 187 12.68 -0.81 11.68
N VAL A 188 12.13 0.37 11.48
CA VAL A 188 12.91 1.51 10.97
C VAL A 188 13.05 2.50 12.11
N GLY A 189 14.29 2.78 12.53
CA GLY A 189 14.58 3.81 13.52
C GLY A 189 14.16 5.21 13.06
N ASP A 190 13.95 5.39 11.75
CA ASP A 190 13.53 6.64 11.12
C ASP A 190 12.02 6.80 11.05
N GLN A 191 11.58 8.03 10.85
CA GLN A 191 10.18 8.36 10.59
C GLN A 191 9.67 7.62 9.35
N LYS A 192 8.55 6.88 9.52
CA LYS A 192 7.86 6.16 8.45
C LYS A 192 7.23 7.14 7.48
N THR A 193 7.42 6.95 6.20
CA THR A 193 6.86 7.81 5.16
C THR A 193 5.84 7.03 4.32
N ILE A 194 4.71 7.65 4.04
CA ILE A 194 3.70 7.15 3.10
C ILE A 194 3.53 8.20 2.01
N VAL A 195 3.57 7.79 0.76
CA VAL A 195 3.21 8.65 -0.38
C VAL A 195 1.90 8.14 -0.95
N ASP A 196 0.91 9.01 -1.01
CA ASP A 196 -0.42 8.71 -1.53
C ASP A 196 -0.82 9.74 -2.59
N TYR A 197 -1.61 9.31 -3.57
CA TYR A 197 -2.00 10.13 -4.72
C TYR A 197 -3.49 10.44 -4.67
N ARG A 198 -3.81 11.73 -4.86
CA ARG A 198 -5.17 12.23 -4.92
C ARG A 198 -5.52 12.60 -6.36
N ASP A 199 -6.33 11.78 -6.98
CA ASP A 199 -6.89 11.99 -8.32
C ASP A 199 -8.19 12.80 -8.19
N SER A 200 -8.07 14.10 -7.85
CA SER A 200 -9.19 14.95 -7.38
C SER A 200 -10.22 15.28 -8.48
N GLN A 201 -9.82 15.23 -9.75
CA GLN A 201 -10.70 15.54 -10.88
C GLN A 201 -11.70 14.40 -11.17
N ILE A 202 -11.48 13.21 -10.65
CA ILE A 202 -12.36 12.06 -10.80
C ILE A 202 -13.08 11.80 -9.48
N GLN A 203 -14.34 12.20 -9.37
CA GLN A 203 -15.13 12.16 -8.15
C GLN A 203 -15.09 10.80 -7.44
N PHE A 204 -15.10 9.70 -8.19
CA PHE A 204 -15.01 8.34 -7.64
C PHE A 204 -13.68 8.10 -6.93
N LEU A 205 -12.57 8.50 -7.53
CA LEU A 205 -11.23 8.34 -6.97
C LEU A 205 -11.00 9.29 -5.78
N ASP A 206 -11.50 10.53 -5.86
CA ASP A 206 -11.45 11.49 -4.76
C ASP A 206 -12.23 10.99 -3.52
N LYS A 207 -13.38 10.33 -3.72
CA LYS A 207 -14.10 9.66 -2.62
C LYS A 207 -13.27 8.55 -1.97
N GLN A 208 -12.57 7.75 -2.76
CA GLN A 208 -11.66 6.72 -2.23
C GLN A 208 -10.50 7.33 -1.45
N PHE A 209 -9.89 8.39 -1.97
CA PHE A 209 -8.86 9.13 -1.26
C PHE A 209 -9.35 9.68 0.08
N LYS A 210 -10.52 10.33 0.12
CA LYS A 210 -11.12 10.88 1.35
C LYS A 210 -11.34 9.82 2.44
N GLN A 211 -11.59 8.56 2.07
CA GLN A 211 -11.67 7.46 3.03
C GLN A 211 -10.30 7.13 3.65
N ARG A 212 -9.23 7.13 2.84
CA ARG A 212 -7.85 6.95 3.34
C ARG A 212 -7.42 8.13 4.21
N GLU A 213 -7.75 9.34 3.81
CA GLU A 213 -7.44 10.57 4.57
C GLU A 213 -8.06 10.56 5.97
N ARG A 214 -9.30 10.06 6.12
CA ARG A 214 -9.94 9.88 7.43
C ARG A 214 -9.13 8.95 8.33
N TYR A 215 -8.59 7.88 7.77
CA TYR A 215 -7.72 6.98 8.53
C TYR A 215 -6.40 7.64 8.91
N TYR A 216 -5.76 8.40 8.02
CA TYR A 216 -4.55 9.16 8.35
C TYR A 216 -4.77 10.11 9.51
N LYS A 217 -5.91 10.82 9.52
CA LYS A 217 -6.31 11.69 10.64
C LYS A 217 -6.54 10.90 11.94
N LYS A 218 -7.20 9.74 11.86
CA LYS A 218 -7.45 8.86 13.01
C LYS A 218 -6.16 8.42 13.71
N ILE A 219 -5.12 8.10 12.95
CA ILE A 219 -3.81 7.69 13.49
C ILE A 219 -2.87 8.88 13.78
N LYS A 220 -3.39 10.12 13.72
CA LYS A 220 -2.62 11.34 13.96
C LYS A 220 -1.37 11.48 13.09
N ALA A 221 -1.43 11.00 11.83
CA ALA A 221 -0.34 11.12 10.88
C ALA A 221 -0.02 12.59 10.57
N GLN A 222 1.24 12.89 10.31
CA GLN A 222 1.68 14.20 9.81
C GLN A 222 1.39 14.30 8.32
N ILE A 223 0.29 14.95 7.94
CA ILE A 223 -0.15 15.02 6.54
C ILE A 223 0.40 16.29 5.89
N LYS A 224 1.06 16.14 4.75
CA LYS A 224 1.57 17.23 3.91
C LYS A 224 1.00 17.08 2.50
N PHE A 225 0.56 18.18 1.91
CA PHE A 225 0.03 18.25 0.53
C PHE A 225 1.04 18.94 -0.39
N PHE A 226 1.18 18.40 -1.63
CA PHE A 226 2.07 18.92 -2.66
C PHE A 226 1.40 18.90 -4.04
#